data_6b4d76d18510ef3cfc1c36a5add99538
#
_entry.id   6b4d76d18510ef3cfc1c36a5add99538
#
_cell.length_a   1.000
_cell.length_b   1.000
_cell.length_c   1.000
_cell.angle_alpha   90.00
_cell.angle_beta   90.00
_cell.angle_gamma   90.00
#
_symmetry.space_group_name_H-M   'P 1'
#
loop_
_entity.id
_entity.type
_entity.pdbx_description
1 polymer ?
#
loop_
_entity_poly.entity_id
_entity_poly.type
_entity_poly.pdbx_seq_one_letter_code
_entity_poly.pdbx_strand_id
1 'polypeptide(L)'
;MRTLLEERDFPVDEIRFFSSARSAGKTLPWKGTDIVVEDTATADFSGLDLALFSAGGSTSREYAPKVAAAGAIVVDNSSAWRKDPTVPLVVSEVNPEDALNPPTGIIANPNCTTMAAMPVLKPLHDEAGLVRLTVSTYQAVSGSGVAGVAALADQIAAAGDARGLALDGAAVADGDPTPYVRPIAYNVVPLAGSIVDDGTLETDEEQKLRNESRKILHLPDLLVAGTCVRVPVFSGHSLSIHAEFSRPISVERATELLSAAPGVQLSDVPTPREGAGQDACFVGRIRVDQSAPEGRGLVLFVVGDNLRKGAALNAVQIAEVVANR
;
A
#
# COMPACT_ATOMS: atom_id res chain seq x y z
N MET A 1 -2.98 -9.15 8.98
CA MET A 1 -1.70 -9.60 9.53
C MET A 1 -1.82 -10.98 10.19
N ARG A 2 -2.62 -11.16 11.26
CA ARG A 2 -2.75 -12.47 11.96
C ARG A 2 -2.98 -13.64 11.00
N THR A 3 -4.00 -13.56 10.14
CA THR A 3 -4.29 -14.58 9.12
C THR A 3 -3.11 -14.84 8.19
N LEU A 4 -2.38 -13.81 7.80
CA LEU A 4 -1.21 -13.95 6.93
C LEU A 4 -0.02 -14.62 7.63
N LEU A 5 0.18 -14.36 8.92
CA LEU A 5 1.19 -15.09 9.71
C LEU A 5 0.88 -16.58 9.78
N GLU A 6 -0.42 -16.95 9.88
CA GLU A 6 -0.87 -18.34 9.84
C GLU A 6 -0.72 -18.95 8.43
N GLU A 7 -1.20 -18.27 7.39
CA GLU A 7 -1.12 -18.72 6.00
C GLU A 7 0.31 -18.96 5.53
N ARG A 8 1.27 -18.18 6.04
CA ARG A 8 2.69 -18.21 5.66
C ARG A 8 3.55 -19.04 6.61
N ASP A 9 2.93 -19.70 7.58
CA ASP A 9 3.60 -20.48 8.61
C ASP A 9 4.79 -19.73 9.26
N PHE A 10 4.57 -18.42 9.55
CA PHE A 10 5.59 -17.59 10.18
C PHE A 10 6.04 -18.22 11.51
N PRO A 11 7.37 -18.30 11.78
CA PRO A 11 7.88 -18.92 13.00
C PRO A 11 7.53 -18.07 14.22
N VAL A 12 6.63 -18.57 15.06
CA VAL A 12 6.16 -17.90 16.28
C VAL A 12 6.15 -18.91 17.42
N ASP A 13 6.98 -18.71 18.42
CA ASP A 13 6.96 -19.46 19.67
C ASP A 13 5.86 -18.93 20.60
N GLU A 14 5.77 -17.61 20.75
CA GLU A 14 4.77 -16.92 21.54
C GLU A 14 4.20 -15.73 20.79
N ILE A 15 2.88 -15.51 20.85
CA ILE A 15 2.20 -14.35 20.30
C ILE A 15 1.46 -13.60 21.39
N ARG A 16 1.56 -12.27 21.37
CA ARG A 16 0.83 -11.38 22.27
C ARG A 16 0.06 -10.34 21.45
N PHE A 17 -1.16 -10.02 21.86
CA PHE A 17 -1.99 -9.02 21.21
C PHE A 17 -2.19 -7.81 22.11
N PHE A 18 -1.97 -6.62 21.57
CA PHE A 18 -2.09 -5.36 22.29
C PHE A 18 -3.15 -4.47 21.65
N SER A 19 -3.93 -3.78 22.47
CA SER A 19 -4.91 -2.80 22.02
C SER A 19 -5.19 -1.77 23.12
N SER A 20 -6.10 -0.82 22.86
CA SER A 20 -6.54 0.13 23.88
C SER A 20 -7.30 -0.57 25.02
N ALA A 21 -7.40 0.08 26.19
CA ALA A 21 -8.16 -0.37 27.35
C ALA A 21 -9.60 -0.84 27.01
N ARG A 22 -10.24 -0.24 26.00
CA ARG A 22 -11.59 -0.64 25.53
C ARG A 22 -11.64 -2.07 24.97
N SER A 23 -10.53 -2.57 24.46
CA SER A 23 -10.42 -3.91 23.86
C SER A 23 -9.62 -4.88 24.70
N ALA A 24 -8.93 -4.41 25.74
CA ALA A 24 -8.21 -5.26 26.68
C ALA A 24 -9.16 -6.26 27.36
N GLY A 25 -8.65 -7.48 27.63
CA GLY A 25 -9.43 -8.57 28.18
C GLY A 25 -10.30 -9.36 27.20
N LYS A 26 -10.49 -8.87 25.96
CA LYS A 26 -11.09 -9.67 24.88
C LYS A 26 -10.10 -10.73 24.42
N THR A 27 -10.59 -11.81 23.79
CA THR A 27 -9.73 -12.83 23.20
C THR A 27 -9.71 -12.73 21.68
N LEU A 28 -8.58 -13.13 21.11
CA LEU A 28 -8.42 -13.31 19.66
C LEU A 28 -7.87 -14.72 19.41
N PRO A 29 -8.43 -15.48 18.46
CA PRO A 29 -7.94 -16.81 18.16
C PRO A 29 -6.59 -16.75 17.43
N TRP A 30 -5.67 -17.65 17.80
CA TRP A 30 -4.40 -17.89 17.15
C TRP A 30 -4.08 -19.38 17.14
N LYS A 31 -3.95 -19.99 15.96
CA LYS A 31 -3.63 -21.44 15.79
C LYS A 31 -4.46 -22.36 16.73
N GLY A 32 -5.75 -22.07 16.86
CA GLY A 32 -6.69 -22.84 17.70
C GLY A 32 -6.69 -22.53 19.20
N THR A 33 -5.91 -21.54 19.65
CA THR A 33 -5.87 -21.08 21.04
C THR A 33 -6.36 -19.64 21.12
N ASP A 34 -7.17 -19.32 22.14
CA ASP A 34 -7.62 -17.96 22.41
C ASP A 34 -6.57 -17.18 23.21
N ILE A 35 -6.03 -16.12 22.64
CA ILE A 35 -5.04 -15.24 23.27
C ILE A 35 -5.74 -13.99 23.80
N VAL A 36 -5.49 -13.63 25.05
CA VAL A 36 -6.06 -12.45 25.69
C VAL A 36 -5.36 -11.19 25.17
N VAL A 37 -6.15 -10.18 24.78
CA VAL A 37 -5.65 -8.87 24.37
C VAL A 37 -5.24 -8.05 25.59
N GLU A 38 -4.02 -7.56 25.59
CA GLU A 38 -3.46 -6.72 26.66
C GLU A 38 -3.72 -5.22 26.39
N ASP A 39 -3.79 -4.43 27.48
CA ASP A 39 -3.84 -2.97 27.36
C ASP A 39 -2.44 -2.42 27.05
N THR A 40 -2.29 -1.84 25.85
CA THR A 40 -1.03 -1.25 25.39
C THR A 40 -0.48 -0.21 26.38
N ALA A 41 -1.35 0.51 27.13
CA ALA A 41 -0.93 1.57 28.03
C ALA A 41 -0.22 1.05 29.29
N THR A 42 -0.48 -0.18 29.68
CA THR A 42 0.06 -0.80 30.92
C THR A 42 0.92 -2.03 30.67
N ALA A 43 1.02 -2.46 29.40
CA ALA A 43 1.74 -3.65 29.05
C ALA A 43 3.26 -3.52 29.26
N ASP A 44 3.89 -4.62 29.67
CA ASP A 44 5.32 -4.80 29.60
C ASP A 44 5.72 -5.38 28.25
N PHE A 45 6.58 -4.69 27.50
CA PHE A 45 7.06 -5.09 26.17
C PHE A 45 8.36 -5.89 26.21
N SER A 46 8.89 -6.20 27.39
CA SER A 46 10.11 -6.99 27.55
C SER A 46 9.93 -8.39 26.95
N GLY A 47 10.98 -8.91 26.31
CA GLY A 47 11.00 -10.25 25.74
C GLY A 47 10.30 -10.38 24.37
N LEU A 48 9.84 -9.27 23.76
CA LEU A 48 9.38 -9.27 22.38
C LEU A 48 10.58 -9.19 21.44
N ASP A 49 10.67 -10.06 20.43
CA ASP A 49 11.68 -9.98 19.37
C ASP A 49 11.19 -9.09 18.22
N LEU A 50 9.89 -9.18 17.90
CA LEU A 50 9.26 -8.48 16.77
C LEU A 50 7.87 -7.96 17.14
N ALA A 51 7.52 -6.78 16.66
CA ALA A 51 6.20 -6.20 16.85
C ALA A 51 5.63 -5.64 15.54
N LEU A 52 4.42 -6.08 15.16
CA LEU A 52 3.69 -5.58 13.99
C LEU A 52 2.66 -4.53 14.43
N PHE A 53 2.84 -3.30 14.01
CA PHE A 53 1.97 -2.17 14.35
C PHE A 53 0.95 -1.88 13.26
N SER A 54 -0.33 -1.81 13.62
CA SER A 54 -1.43 -1.42 12.72
C SER A 54 -2.52 -0.64 13.47
N ALA A 55 -2.11 0.22 14.41
CA ALA A 55 -3.02 0.94 15.31
C ALA A 55 -3.14 2.46 14.99
N GLY A 56 -2.64 2.88 13.83
CA GLY A 56 -2.64 4.28 13.39
C GLY A 56 -1.44 5.09 13.89
N GLY A 57 -1.24 6.26 13.27
CA GLY A 57 -0.01 7.04 13.44
C GLY A 57 0.20 7.63 14.83
N SER A 58 -0.86 8.02 15.55
CA SER A 58 -0.74 8.55 16.93
C SER A 58 -0.25 7.48 17.90
N THR A 59 -0.86 6.31 17.86
CA THR A 59 -0.46 5.16 18.67
C THR A 59 0.97 4.72 18.33
N SER A 60 1.31 4.68 17.05
CA SER A 60 2.67 4.30 16.64
C SER A 60 3.72 5.30 17.15
N ARG A 61 3.48 6.61 17.03
CA ARG A 61 4.39 7.62 17.57
C ARG A 61 4.62 7.50 19.08
N GLU A 62 3.60 7.10 19.82
CA GLU A 62 3.67 6.95 21.28
C GLU A 62 4.38 5.65 21.68
N TYR A 63 4.05 4.52 21.06
CA TYR A 63 4.45 3.20 21.57
C TYR A 63 5.59 2.54 20.77
N ALA A 64 5.76 2.79 19.48
CA ALA A 64 6.82 2.15 18.71
C ALA A 64 8.23 2.42 19.28
N PRO A 65 8.58 3.65 19.72
CA PRO A 65 9.87 3.87 20.37
C PRO A 65 10.02 3.14 21.72
N LYS A 66 8.93 2.95 22.47
CA LYS A 66 8.95 2.23 23.77
C LYS A 66 9.20 0.73 23.53
N VAL A 67 8.54 0.16 22.52
CA VAL A 67 8.69 -1.24 22.13
C VAL A 67 10.08 -1.51 21.55
N ALA A 68 10.58 -0.62 20.71
CA ALA A 68 11.94 -0.72 20.18
C ALA A 68 13.00 -0.58 21.30
N ALA A 69 12.81 0.31 22.28
CA ALA A 69 13.69 0.46 23.44
C ALA A 69 13.67 -0.77 24.37
N ALA A 70 12.60 -1.57 24.36
CA ALA A 70 12.51 -2.84 25.06
C ALA A 70 13.25 -4.00 24.34
N GLY A 71 13.79 -3.76 23.15
CA GLY A 71 14.62 -4.69 22.36
C GLY A 71 13.97 -5.29 21.14
N ALA A 72 12.68 -5.07 20.90
CA ALA A 72 11.97 -5.59 19.73
C ALA A 72 12.26 -4.76 18.46
N ILE A 73 12.24 -5.42 17.30
CA ILE A 73 12.11 -4.72 16.02
C ILE A 73 10.63 -4.44 15.75
N VAL A 74 10.31 -3.18 15.47
CA VAL A 74 8.95 -2.74 15.15
C VAL A 74 8.77 -2.61 13.64
N VAL A 75 7.78 -3.28 13.06
CA VAL A 75 7.31 -3.04 11.68
C VAL A 75 6.00 -2.26 11.75
N ASP A 76 6.02 -1.01 11.34
CA ASP A 76 4.89 -0.10 11.46
C ASP A 76 4.15 0.12 10.14
N ASN A 77 2.89 -0.26 10.09
CA ASN A 77 2.02 -0.08 8.92
C ASN A 77 1.37 1.32 8.85
N SER A 78 1.58 2.19 9.82
CA SER A 78 1.07 3.55 9.80
C SER A 78 1.95 4.49 8.96
N SER A 79 1.50 5.73 8.78
CA SER A 79 2.29 6.76 8.10
C SER A 79 3.27 7.51 9.04
N ALA A 80 3.37 7.10 10.31
CA ALA A 80 4.06 7.88 11.34
C ALA A 80 5.53 8.12 11.03
N TRP A 81 6.22 7.12 10.50
CA TRP A 81 7.67 7.09 10.35
C TRP A 81 8.17 7.16 8.92
N ARG A 82 7.29 7.09 7.92
CA ARG A 82 7.67 6.99 6.51
C ARG A 82 8.55 8.15 6.01
N LYS A 83 8.33 9.36 6.56
CA LYS A 83 9.09 10.58 6.22
C LYS A 83 10.37 10.73 7.05
N ASP A 84 10.55 9.97 8.13
CA ASP A 84 11.75 10.05 8.97
C ASP A 84 12.96 9.46 8.22
N PRO A 85 14.05 10.24 8.02
CA PRO A 85 15.21 9.77 7.29
C PRO A 85 16.00 8.66 8.03
N THR A 86 15.80 8.52 9.34
CA THR A 86 16.48 7.49 10.16
C THR A 86 15.71 6.18 10.25
N VAL A 87 14.46 6.16 9.78
CA VAL A 87 13.61 4.98 9.75
C VAL A 87 13.54 4.42 8.33
N PRO A 88 14.01 3.20 8.06
CA PRO A 88 13.91 2.61 6.73
C PRO A 88 12.45 2.41 6.30
N LEU A 89 12.20 2.61 5.02
CA LEU A 89 10.90 2.41 4.37
C LEU A 89 11.04 1.25 3.39
N VAL A 90 10.43 0.09 3.70
CA VAL A 90 10.81 -1.16 3.06
C VAL A 90 9.67 -1.79 2.27
N VAL A 91 9.97 -2.18 1.03
CA VAL A 91 9.20 -3.15 0.24
C VAL A 91 10.07 -4.40 0.08
N SER A 92 9.61 -5.52 0.59
CA SER A 92 10.41 -6.74 0.77
C SER A 92 11.06 -7.28 -0.51
N GLU A 93 10.46 -7.04 -1.68
CA GLU A 93 11.00 -7.45 -2.99
C GLU A 93 11.91 -6.39 -3.64
N VAL A 94 12.08 -5.22 -3.01
CA VAL A 94 12.75 -4.07 -3.64
C VAL A 94 14.02 -3.66 -2.91
N ASN A 95 13.93 -3.47 -1.60
CA ASN A 95 15.04 -3.02 -0.74
C ASN A 95 15.04 -3.76 0.61
N PRO A 96 15.03 -5.12 0.62
CA PRO A 96 14.99 -5.90 1.87
C PRO A 96 16.20 -5.65 2.78
N GLU A 97 17.35 -5.28 2.22
CA GLU A 97 18.58 -4.98 2.94
C GLU A 97 18.41 -3.81 3.93
N ASP A 98 17.53 -2.84 3.64
CA ASP A 98 17.24 -1.72 4.53
C ASP A 98 16.58 -2.16 5.84
N ALA A 99 15.95 -3.35 5.86
CA ALA A 99 15.31 -3.91 7.06
C ALA A 99 16.29 -4.58 8.03
N LEU A 100 17.51 -4.91 7.60
CA LEU A 100 18.40 -5.77 8.39
C LEU A 100 18.95 -5.10 9.64
N ASN A 101 19.20 -3.78 9.60
CA ASN A 101 19.78 -3.02 10.71
C ASN A 101 19.10 -1.65 10.87
N PRO A 102 17.82 -1.61 11.27
CA PRO A 102 17.10 -0.34 11.42
C PRO A 102 17.69 0.47 12.59
N PRO A 103 18.22 1.70 12.36
CA PRO A 103 18.93 2.46 13.39
C PRO A 103 18.11 2.75 14.64
N THR A 104 16.80 2.89 14.49
CA THR A 104 15.86 3.19 15.58
C THR A 104 15.14 1.96 16.12
N GLY A 105 15.41 0.76 15.60
CA GLY A 105 14.60 -0.44 15.86
C GLY A 105 13.21 -0.41 15.23
N ILE A 106 12.92 0.59 14.38
CA ILE A 106 11.62 0.76 13.70
C ILE A 106 11.82 0.68 12.20
N ILE A 107 10.94 -0.05 11.52
CA ILE A 107 10.85 -0.18 10.05
C ILE A 107 9.47 0.30 9.64
N ALA A 108 9.39 1.22 8.70
CA ALA A 108 8.13 1.71 8.16
C ALA A 108 7.67 0.86 6.95
N ASN A 109 6.39 0.51 6.96
CA ASN A 109 5.70 -0.13 5.85
C ASN A 109 5.07 0.94 4.95
N PRO A 110 5.30 0.94 3.62
CA PRO A 110 4.88 2.02 2.73
C PRO A 110 3.37 2.17 2.55
N ASN A 111 2.99 3.18 1.78
CA ASN A 111 1.62 3.38 1.29
C ASN A 111 1.21 2.27 0.30
N CYS A 112 -0.07 1.93 0.28
CA CYS A 112 -0.60 0.82 -0.51
C CYS A 112 -0.42 1.00 -2.02
N THR A 113 -0.55 2.21 -2.56
CA THR A 113 -0.32 2.48 -3.99
C THR A 113 1.16 2.36 -4.33
N THR A 114 2.04 2.88 -3.47
CA THR A 114 3.49 2.76 -3.63
C THR A 114 3.92 1.29 -3.62
N MET A 115 3.42 0.51 -2.66
CA MET A 115 3.77 -0.92 -2.58
C MET A 115 3.33 -1.73 -3.80
N ALA A 116 2.20 -1.38 -4.44
CA ALA A 116 1.78 -2.05 -5.67
C ALA A 116 2.71 -1.73 -6.86
N ALA A 117 3.26 -0.52 -6.92
CA ALA A 117 4.08 -0.08 -8.04
C ALA A 117 5.56 -0.52 -7.93
N MET A 118 6.14 -0.54 -6.74
CA MET A 118 7.59 -0.69 -6.55
C MET A 118 8.16 -2.03 -7.01
N PRO A 119 7.54 -3.20 -6.78
CA PRO A 119 8.03 -4.47 -7.31
C PRO A 119 8.07 -4.52 -8.84
N VAL A 120 7.17 -3.79 -9.51
CA VAL A 120 7.12 -3.67 -10.97
C VAL A 120 8.18 -2.70 -11.49
N LEU A 121 8.40 -1.59 -10.80
CA LEU A 121 9.32 -0.53 -11.26
C LEU A 121 10.78 -0.85 -10.98
N LYS A 122 11.10 -1.61 -9.92
CA LYS A 122 12.48 -1.93 -9.54
C LYS A 122 13.27 -2.64 -10.65
N PRO A 123 12.81 -3.78 -11.22
CA PRO A 123 13.56 -4.44 -12.28
C PRO A 123 13.71 -3.60 -13.56
N LEU A 124 12.74 -2.75 -13.86
CA LEU A 124 12.81 -1.82 -14.99
C LEU A 124 13.81 -0.69 -14.72
N HIS A 125 13.87 -0.22 -13.46
CA HIS A 125 14.88 0.77 -13.02
C HIS A 125 16.29 0.20 -13.14
N ASP A 126 16.52 -0.99 -12.63
CA ASP A 126 17.86 -1.64 -12.66
C ASP A 126 18.35 -1.83 -14.09
N GLU A 127 17.46 -2.17 -15.01
CA GLU A 127 17.79 -2.32 -16.44
C GLU A 127 18.03 -0.98 -17.13
N ALA A 128 17.12 -0.02 -17.01
CA ALA A 128 17.10 1.14 -17.89
C ALA A 128 17.29 2.50 -17.18
N GLY A 129 17.28 2.54 -15.85
CA GLY A 129 17.49 3.76 -15.07
C GLY A 129 16.24 4.66 -15.10
N LEU A 130 15.32 4.47 -14.19
CA LEU A 130 14.09 5.25 -14.07
C LEU A 130 14.40 6.72 -13.72
N VAL A 131 13.83 7.68 -14.48
CA VAL A 131 14.05 9.12 -14.29
C VAL A 131 12.77 9.90 -14.03
N ARG A 132 11.61 9.40 -14.51
CA ARG A 132 10.32 10.06 -14.33
C ARG A 132 9.18 9.06 -14.23
N LEU A 133 8.21 9.39 -13.38
CA LEU A 133 6.92 8.70 -13.27
C LEU A 133 5.78 9.71 -13.42
N THR A 134 4.82 9.40 -14.27
CA THR A 134 3.50 10.04 -14.28
C THR A 134 2.47 8.94 -14.01
N VAL A 135 1.69 9.10 -12.93
CA VAL A 135 0.85 8.03 -12.40
C VAL A 135 -0.57 8.55 -12.16
N SER A 136 -1.57 7.86 -12.70
CA SER A 136 -2.96 8.00 -12.26
C SER A 136 -3.36 6.74 -11.49
N THR A 137 -3.88 6.91 -10.27
CA THR A 137 -4.33 5.77 -9.48
C THR A 137 -5.84 5.58 -9.60
N TYR A 138 -6.29 4.35 -9.41
CA TYR A 138 -7.69 3.95 -9.28
C TYR A 138 -7.80 3.18 -7.96
N GLN A 139 -8.07 3.94 -6.87
CA GLN A 139 -7.99 3.41 -5.51
C GLN A 139 -9.33 2.90 -5.02
N ALA A 140 -9.38 1.63 -4.66
CA ALA A 140 -10.54 0.97 -4.08
C ALA A 140 -10.93 1.57 -2.73
N VAL A 141 -12.21 1.48 -2.38
CA VAL A 141 -12.79 2.06 -1.16
C VAL A 141 -12.27 1.41 0.13
N SER A 142 -11.82 0.17 0.08
CA SER A 142 -11.23 -0.52 1.24
C SER A 142 -9.98 0.19 1.80
N GLY A 143 -9.29 1.01 0.99
CA GLY A 143 -8.22 1.88 1.44
C GLY A 143 -8.66 2.92 2.47
N SER A 144 -9.95 3.25 2.53
CA SER A 144 -10.58 4.08 3.56
C SER A 144 -11.17 3.26 4.73
N GLY A 145 -10.81 1.98 4.81
CA GLY A 145 -11.28 1.08 5.87
C GLY A 145 -12.74 0.66 5.72
N VAL A 146 -13.30 0.16 6.82
CA VAL A 146 -14.69 -0.34 6.88
C VAL A 146 -15.70 0.73 6.46
N ALA A 147 -15.47 1.99 6.82
CA ALA A 147 -16.37 3.10 6.47
C ALA A 147 -16.46 3.31 4.95
N GLY A 148 -15.35 3.20 4.22
CA GLY A 148 -15.36 3.30 2.76
C GLY A 148 -16.11 2.16 2.08
N VAL A 149 -15.94 0.95 2.59
CA VAL A 149 -16.64 -0.26 2.09
C VAL A 149 -18.16 -0.12 2.33
N ALA A 150 -18.57 0.30 3.53
CA ALA A 150 -19.96 0.52 3.88
C ALA A 150 -20.58 1.62 2.99
N ALA A 151 -19.90 2.77 2.85
CA ALA A 151 -20.40 3.88 2.03
C ALA A 151 -20.68 3.44 0.58
N LEU A 152 -19.78 2.70 -0.06
CA LEU A 152 -20.04 2.20 -1.41
C LEU A 152 -21.23 1.24 -1.46
N ALA A 153 -21.30 0.28 -0.52
CA ALA A 153 -22.38 -0.70 -0.48
C ALA A 153 -23.75 -0.04 -0.27
N ASP A 154 -23.83 0.89 0.69
CA ASP A 154 -25.08 1.58 1.05
C ASP A 154 -25.55 2.51 -0.07
N GLN A 155 -24.63 3.26 -0.72
CA GLN A 155 -24.96 4.12 -1.84
C GLN A 155 -25.43 3.32 -3.06
N ILE A 156 -24.81 2.17 -3.37
CA ILE A 156 -25.28 1.28 -4.44
C ILE A 156 -26.69 0.75 -4.13
N ALA A 157 -26.93 0.32 -2.90
CA ALA A 157 -28.24 -0.20 -2.49
C ALA A 157 -29.33 0.90 -2.55
N ALA A 158 -29.01 2.13 -2.14
CA ALA A 158 -29.93 3.25 -2.17
C ALA A 158 -30.25 3.73 -3.58
N ALA A 159 -29.30 3.65 -4.52
CA ALA A 159 -29.45 4.11 -5.89
C ALA A 159 -30.47 3.28 -6.70
N GLY A 160 -30.63 2.01 -6.39
CA GLY A 160 -31.51 1.10 -7.14
C GLY A 160 -31.13 1.01 -8.62
N ASP A 161 -32.06 1.32 -9.51
CA ASP A 161 -31.79 1.33 -10.96
C ASP A 161 -31.07 2.62 -11.39
N ALA A 162 -29.77 2.55 -11.50
CA ALA A 162 -28.92 3.67 -11.84
C ALA A 162 -28.72 3.89 -13.37
N ARG A 163 -29.42 3.16 -14.25
CA ARG A 163 -29.24 3.27 -15.71
C ARG A 163 -29.54 4.67 -16.26
N GLY A 164 -30.40 5.44 -15.58
CA GLY A 164 -30.70 6.83 -15.92
C GLY A 164 -29.48 7.74 -15.91
N LEU A 165 -28.42 7.41 -15.14
CA LEU A 165 -27.15 8.15 -15.13
C LEU A 165 -26.45 8.20 -16.49
N ALA A 166 -26.80 7.32 -17.42
CA ALA A 166 -26.31 7.38 -18.80
C ALA A 166 -26.73 8.66 -19.54
N LEU A 167 -27.81 9.30 -19.11
CA LEU A 167 -28.39 10.48 -19.76
C LEU A 167 -28.42 11.72 -18.85
N ASP A 168 -28.55 11.51 -17.55
CA ASP A 168 -28.70 12.59 -16.56
C ASP A 168 -27.98 12.25 -15.26
N GLY A 169 -26.99 13.06 -14.89
CA GLY A 169 -26.23 12.89 -13.65
C GLY A 169 -27.08 13.05 -12.38
N ALA A 170 -28.28 13.63 -12.47
CA ALA A 170 -29.24 13.77 -11.38
C ALA A 170 -30.26 12.62 -11.31
N ALA A 171 -30.17 11.61 -12.18
CA ALA A 171 -31.08 10.48 -12.21
C ALA A 171 -31.05 9.61 -10.94
N VAL A 172 -30.01 9.74 -10.14
CA VAL A 172 -29.86 9.11 -8.82
C VAL A 172 -29.58 10.22 -7.81
N ALA A 173 -30.28 10.18 -6.69
CA ALA A 173 -30.07 11.15 -5.62
C ALA A 173 -28.67 10.99 -5.01
N ASP A 174 -28.01 12.12 -4.76
CA ASP A 174 -26.76 12.13 -3.99
C ASP A 174 -27.03 11.60 -2.56
N GLY A 175 -26.33 10.53 -2.18
CA GLY A 175 -26.31 10.03 -0.82
C GLY A 175 -25.31 10.79 0.05
N ASP A 176 -25.19 10.38 1.33
CA ASP A 176 -24.11 10.88 2.21
C ASP A 176 -22.75 10.53 1.58
N PRO A 177 -21.91 11.54 1.27
CA PRO A 177 -20.61 11.29 0.68
C PRO A 177 -19.58 10.72 1.66
N THR A 178 -19.84 10.76 2.98
CA THR A 178 -18.89 10.32 4.02
C THR A 178 -18.42 8.87 3.78
N PRO A 179 -17.10 8.59 3.81
CA PRO A 179 -15.97 9.44 4.22
C PRO A 179 -15.32 10.25 3.08
N TYR A 180 -15.94 10.39 1.93
CA TYR A 180 -15.41 11.09 0.77
C TYR A 180 -15.97 12.51 0.66
N VAL A 181 -15.44 13.29 -0.29
CA VAL A 181 -15.91 14.66 -0.58
C VAL A 181 -17.11 14.68 -1.56
N ARG A 182 -17.38 13.57 -2.21
CA ARG A 182 -18.49 13.32 -3.12
C ARG A 182 -18.95 11.87 -2.98
N PRO A 183 -20.21 11.53 -3.30
CA PRO A 183 -20.67 10.15 -3.37
C PRO A 183 -19.77 9.30 -4.27
N ILE A 184 -19.48 8.07 -3.84
CA ILE A 184 -18.53 7.21 -4.55
C ILE A 184 -19.22 6.22 -5.50
N ALA A 185 -20.46 5.81 -5.23
CA ALA A 185 -21.16 4.90 -6.12
C ALA A 185 -21.38 5.55 -7.50
N TYR A 186 -21.08 4.79 -8.55
CA TYR A 186 -21.16 5.23 -9.95
C TYR A 186 -20.34 6.49 -10.28
N ASN A 187 -19.32 6.79 -9.49
CA ASN A 187 -18.57 8.03 -9.59
C ASN A 187 -17.05 7.77 -9.56
N VAL A 188 -16.28 8.76 -10.01
CA VAL A 188 -14.83 8.82 -9.94
C VAL A 188 -14.45 10.10 -9.21
N VAL A 189 -13.78 9.98 -8.06
CA VAL A 189 -13.45 11.14 -7.21
C VAL A 189 -11.93 11.39 -7.27
N PRO A 190 -11.46 12.40 -8.03
CA PRO A 190 -10.04 12.69 -8.20
C PRO A 190 -9.46 13.46 -7.00
N LEU A 191 -9.72 12.95 -5.81
CA LEU A 191 -9.23 13.46 -4.54
C LEU A 191 -9.20 12.30 -3.53
N ALA A 192 -8.09 11.56 -3.50
CA ALA A 192 -7.83 10.59 -2.46
C ALA A 192 -6.92 11.23 -1.40
N GLY A 193 -7.27 11.09 -0.12
CA GLY A 193 -6.59 11.77 0.98
C GLY A 193 -7.07 13.21 1.18
N SER A 194 -6.20 14.05 1.72
CA SER A 194 -6.48 15.46 2.02
C SER A 194 -5.45 16.36 1.34
N ILE A 195 -5.88 17.51 0.82
CA ILE A 195 -4.96 18.51 0.25
C ILE A 195 -4.03 18.98 1.36
N VAL A 196 -2.74 19.05 1.03
CA VAL A 196 -1.70 19.53 1.93
C VAL A 196 -1.54 21.04 1.78
N ASP A 197 -1.50 21.74 2.90
CA ASP A 197 -1.34 23.21 2.92
C ASP A 197 0.14 23.60 2.78
N ASP A 198 0.70 23.38 1.58
CA ASP A 198 2.07 23.75 1.23
C ASP A 198 2.16 24.53 -0.11
N GLY A 199 1.02 24.94 -0.65
CA GLY A 199 0.91 25.68 -1.89
C GLY A 199 0.99 24.83 -3.17
N THR A 200 1.22 23.53 -3.10
CA THR A 200 1.27 22.63 -4.27
C THR A 200 -0.10 22.18 -4.74
N LEU A 201 -1.11 22.23 -3.87
CA LEU A 201 -2.46 21.68 -4.05
C LEU A 201 -2.47 20.14 -4.23
N GLU A 202 -1.37 19.46 -3.91
CA GLU A 202 -1.32 18.01 -3.90
C GLU A 202 -2.03 17.45 -2.66
N THR A 203 -2.58 16.26 -2.81
CA THR A 203 -3.05 15.49 -1.65
C THR A 203 -1.87 14.81 -0.94
N ASP A 204 -2.08 14.44 0.31
CA ASP A 204 -1.11 13.65 1.06
C ASP A 204 -0.83 12.28 0.40
N GLU A 205 -1.81 11.69 -0.33
CA GLU A 205 -1.61 10.46 -1.12
C GLU A 205 -0.66 10.70 -2.31
N GLU A 206 -0.80 11.80 -3.03
CA GLU A 206 0.08 12.17 -4.15
C GLU A 206 1.51 12.42 -3.66
N GLN A 207 1.64 13.12 -2.52
CA GLN A 207 2.95 13.32 -1.89
C GLN A 207 3.59 12.02 -1.39
N LYS A 208 2.79 11.08 -0.84
CA LYS A 208 3.29 9.75 -0.45
C LYS A 208 3.86 9.02 -1.66
N LEU A 209 3.12 8.96 -2.76
CA LEU A 209 3.59 8.31 -3.98
C LEU A 209 4.95 8.86 -4.42
N ARG A 210 5.14 10.18 -4.45
CA ARG A 210 6.40 10.81 -4.82
C ARG A 210 7.52 10.52 -3.81
N ASN A 211 7.28 10.81 -2.55
CA ASN A 211 8.33 10.78 -1.53
C ASN A 211 8.75 9.35 -1.18
N GLU A 212 7.78 8.43 -1.13
CA GLU A 212 8.04 7.03 -0.83
C GLU A 212 8.74 6.31 -1.98
N SER A 213 8.35 6.57 -3.26
CA SER A 213 9.07 6.03 -4.43
C SER A 213 10.55 6.43 -4.43
N ARG A 214 10.84 7.70 -4.14
CA ARG A 214 12.21 8.19 -4.02
C ARG A 214 13.01 7.48 -2.94
N LYS A 215 12.40 7.28 -1.78
CA LYS A 215 13.06 6.66 -0.63
C LYS A 215 13.30 5.17 -0.84
N ILE A 216 12.30 4.42 -1.30
CA ILE A 216 12.36 2.97 -1.51
C ILE A 216 13.35 2.60 -2.63
N LEU A 217 13.34 3.36 -3.73
CA LEU A 217 14.23 3.11 -4.88
C LEU A 217 15.61 3.75 -4.73
N HIS A 218 15.88 4.48 -3.64
CA HIS A 218 17.09 5.26 -3.43
C HIS A 218 17.37 6.29 -4.56
N LEU A 219 16.28 6.89 -5.10
CA LEU A 219 16.32 7.87 -6.19
C LEU A 219 15.81 9.24 -5.73
N PRO A 220 16.60 10.03 -4.99
CA PRO A 220 16.14 11.29 -4.40
C PRO A 220 15.65 12.30 -5.45
N ASP A 221 16.20 12.24 -6.66
CA ASP A 221 15.90 13.16 -7.76
C ASP A 221 14.82 12.64 -8.74
N LEU A 222 14.22 11.49 -8.47
CA LEU A 222 13.15 10.92 -9.31
C LEU A 222 12.02 11.93 -9.46
N LEU A 223 11.68 12.26 -10.71
CA LEU A 223 10.55 13.14 -11.02
C LEU A 223 9.25 12.33 -10.96
N VAL A 224 8.34 12.72 -10.07
CA VAL A 224 7.05 12.01 -9.90
C VAL A 224 5.92 13.00 -9.87
N ALA A 225 4.92 12.79 -10.75
CA ALA A 225 3.63 13.44 -10.70
C ALA A 225 2.53 12.39 -10.59
N GLY A 226 1.62 12.56 -9.63
CA GLY A 226 0.51 11.65 -9.40
C GLY A 226 -0.84 12.36 -9.40
N THR A 227 -1.89 11.67 -9.84
CA THR A 227 -3.28 12.01 -9.54
C THR A 227 -3.91 10.83 -8.84
N CYS A 228 -4.26 11.00 -7.58
CA CYS A 228 -4.82 9.94 -6.76
C CYS A 228 -6.35 10.00 -6.79
N VAL A 229 -6.95 8.96 -7.36
CA VAL A 229 -8.38 8.90 -7.65
C VAL A 229 -9.06 7.79 -6.86
N ARG A 230 -10.17 8.07 -6.19
CA ARG A 230 -11.02 7.06 -5.57
C ARG A 230 -12.06 6.59 -6.59
N VAL A 231 -12.22 5.26 -6.69
CA VAL A 231 -13.15 4.62 -7.64
C VAL A 231 -14.11 3.67 -6.92
N PRO A 232 -15.29 3.37 -7.50
CA PRO A 232 -16.33 2.53 -6.88
C PRO A 232 -15.98 1.03 -6.98
N VAL A 233 -14.84 0.64 -6.43
CA VAL A 233 -14.31 -0.73 -6.39
C VAL A 233 -14.03 -1.08 -4.94
N PHE A 234 -14.46 -2.24 -4.48
CA PHE A 234 -14.34 -2.63 -3.08
C PHE A 234 -12.89 -2.88 -2.65
N SER A 235 -12.12 -3.63 -3.42
CA SER A 235 -10.72 -3.96 -3.14
C SER A 235 -9.89 -4.05 -4.41
N GLY A 236 -8.56 -3.88 -4.29
CA GLY A 236 -7.63 -3.86 -5.40
C GLY A 236 -7.38 -2.44 -5.93
N HIS A 237 -6.22 -1.85 -5.59
CA HIS A 237 -5.78 -0.59 -6.19
C HIS A 237 -5.18 -0.85 -7.56
N SER A 238 -5.46 0.05 -8.49
CA SER A 238 -4.86 0.01 -9.82
C SER A 238 -4.11 1.31 -10.10
N LEU A 239 -3.09 1.23 -10.95
CA LEU A 239 -2.27 2.37 -11.36
C LEU A 239 -2.03 2.31 -12.86
N SER A 240 -2.31 3.41 -13.56
CA SER A 240 -1.81 3.67 -14.90
C SER A 240 -0.50 4.43 -14.77
N ILE A 241 0.58 3.83 -15.23
CA ILE A 241 1.94 4.33 -15.03
C ILE A 241 2.57 4.64 -16.39
N HIS A 242 3.07 5.86 -16.54
CA HIS A 242 4.02 6.26 -17.56
C HIS A 242 5.39 6.36 -16.90
N ALA A 243 6.32 5.50 -17.30
CA ALA A 243 7.66 5.43 -16.76
C ALA A 243 8.67 5.82 -17.84
N GLU A 244 9.46 6.87 -17.59
CA GLU A 244 10.55 7.32 -18.45
C GLU A 244 11.89 6.90 -17.87
N PHE A 245 12.77 6.42 -18.73
CA PHE A 245 14.08 5.87 -18.36
C PHE A 245 15.23 6.67 -18.99
N SER A 246 16.42 6.54 -18.43
CA SER A 246 17.65 7.15 -18.98
C SER A 246 18.18 6.42 -20.23
N ARG A 247 17.83 5.14 -20.37
CA ARG A 247 18.19 4.28 -21.52
C ARG A 247 16.93 3.69 -22.16
N PRO A 248 16.97 3.39 -23.47
CA PRO A 248 15.89 2.69 -24.15
C PRO A 248 15.62 1.30 -23.53
N ILE A 249 14.35 0.92 -23.49
CA ILE A 249 13.91 -0.41 -23.07
C ILE A 249 12.77 -0.87 -23.97
N SER A 250 12.88 -2.07 -24.55
CA SER A 250 11.82 -2.64 -25.39
C SER A 250 10.71 -3.27 -24.55
N VAL A 251 9.53 -3.43 -25.12
CA VAL A 251 8.39 -4.10 -24.48
C VAL A 251 8.72 -5.55 -24.17
N GLU A 252 9.43 -6.23 -25.08
CA GLU A 252 9.85 -7.63 -24.94
C GLU A 252 10.80 -7.76 -23.74
N ARG A 253 11.79 -6.88 -23.63
CA ARG A 253 12.74 -6.89 -22.51
C ARG A 253 12.06 -6.58 -21.18
N ALA A 254 11.18 -5.60 -21.16
CA ALA A 254 10.38 -5.27 -19.98
C ALA A 254 9.51 -6.46 -19.53
N THR A 255 8.86 -7.13 -20.48
CA THR A 255 8.01 -8.32 -20.21
C THR A 255 8.85 -9.47 -19.65
N GLU A 256 10.02 -9.74 -20.22
CA GLU A 256 10.97 -10.74 -19.71
C GLU A 256 11.35 -10.46 -18.27
N LEU A 257 11.78 -9.24 -17.95
CA LEU A 257 12.17 -8.82 -16.60
C LEU A 257 11.03 -8.97 -15.60
N LEU A 258 9.84 -8.52 -15.97
CA LEU A 258 8.66 -8.57 -15.12
C LEU A 258 8.13 -10.00 -14.90
N SER A 259 8.31 -10.89 -15.87
CA SER A 259 7.93 -12.31 -15.71
C SER A 259 8.79 -13.04 -14.67
N ALA A 260 10.02 -12.56 -14.43
CA ALA A 260 10.96 -13.12 -13.47
C ALA A 260 10.99 -12.35 -12.13
N ALA A 261 10.29 -11.23 -12.03
CA ALA A 261 10.36 -10.35 -10.87
C ALA A 261 9.59 -10.95 -9.67
N PRO A 262 10.19 -10.96 -8.47
CA PRO A 262 9.51 -11.47 -7.28
C PRO A 262 8.28 -10.63 -6.95
N GLY A 263 7.18 -11.29 -6.58
CA GLY A 263 5.93 -10.62 -6.22
C GLY A 263 5.18 -10.00 -7.40
N VAL A 264 5.59 -10.26 -8.63
CA VAL A 264 4.95 -9.74 -9.87
C VAL A 264 4.37 -10.89 -10.67
N GLN A 265 3.20 -10.67 -11.26
CA GLN A 265 2.56 -11.60 -12.20
C GLN A 265 2.08 -10.84 -13.42
N LEU A 266 2.39 -11.38 -14.61
CA LEU A 266 1.88 -10.82 -15.87
C LEU A 266 0.40 -11.17 -16.06
N SER A 267 -0.37 -10.18 -16.56
CA SER A 267 -1.76 -10.35 -16.98
C SER A 267 -2.02 -9.48 -18.21
N ASP A 268 -2.73 -9.97 -19.21
CA ASP A 268 -3.02 -9.19 -20.41
C ASP A 268 -3.84 -7.93 -20.10
N VAL A 269 -4.83 -8.06 -19.22
CA VAL A 269 -5.74 -7.00 -18.80
C VAL A 269 -5.95 -7.11 -17.27
N PRO A 270 -5.00 -6.67 -16.46
CA PRO A 270 -5.10 -6.79 -15.01
C PRO A 270 -6.27 -5.96 -14.45
N THR A 271 -7.04 -6.56 -13.56
CA THR A 271 -8.22 -5.94 -12.96
C THR A 271 -8.22 -6.04 -11.43
N PRO A 272 -8.89 -5.10 -10.72
CA PRO A 272 -9.03 -5.20 -9.26
C PRO A 272 -9.62 -6.52 -8.78
N ARG A 273 -10.54 -7.13 -9.54
CA ARG A 273 -11.15 -8.42 -9.20
C ARG A 273 -10.17 -9.60 -9.30
N GLU A 274 -9.19 -9.49 -10.21
CA GLU A 274 -8.11 -10.47 -10.33
C GLU A 274 -7.12 -10.33 -9.16
N GLY A 275 -6.76 -9.09 -8.80
CA GLY A 275 -5.80 -8.80 -7.74
C GLY A 275 -6.34 -8.99 -6.31
N ALA A 276 -7.65 -8.86 -6.09
CA ALA A 276 -8.23 -8.97 -4.76
C ALA A 276 -8.01 -10.35 -4.13
N GLY A 277 -7.42 -10.38 -2.92
CA GLY A 277 -7.07 -11.61 -2.21
C GLY A 277 -5.76 -12.27 -2.67
N GLN A 278 -5.06 -11.71 -3.68
CA GLN A 278 -3.80 -12.26 -4.19
C GLN A 278 -2.59 -11.55 -3.54
N ASP A 279 -1.48 -12.30 -3.44
CA ASP A 279 -0.22 -11.77 -2.90
C ASP A 279 0.58 -10.98 -3.94
N ALA A 280 0.49 -11.37 -5.22
CA ALA A 280 1.22 -10.75 -6.31
C ALA A 280 0.62 -9.40 -6.73
N CYS A 281 1.49 -8.53 -7.26
CA CYS A 281 1.09 -7.38 -8.06
C CYS A 281 0.98 -7.82 -9.52
N PHE A 282 -0.18 -7.62 -10.12
CA PHE A 282 -0.43 -7.94 -11.52
C PHE A 282 -0.02 -6.76 -12.40
N VAL A 283 0.67 -7.03 -13.50
CA VAL A 283 1.07 -6.01 -14.47
C VAL A 283 0.73 -6.44 -15.88
N GLY A 284 0.21 -5.52 -16.65
CA GLY A 284 -0.12 -5.74 -18.04
C GLY A 284 -0.28 -4.46 -18.85
N ARG A 285 -0.84 -4.58 -20.05
CA ARG A 285 -0.95 -3.44 -20.98
C ARG A 285 0.38 -2.75 -21.24
N ILE A 286 1.49 -3.50 -21.16
CA ILE A 286 2.86 -3.00 -21.34
C ILE A 286 3.02 -2.59 -22.80
N ARG A 287 3.42 -1.36 -23.04
CA ARG A 287 3.59 -0.80 -24.39
C ARG A 287 4.55 0.37 -24.38
N VAL A 288 5.09 0.71 -25.53
CA VAL A 288 5.94 1.89 -25.70
C VAL A 288 5.13 3.16 -25.36
N ASP A 289 5.72 4.06 -24.59
CA ASP A 289 5.21 5.40 -24.42
C ASP A 289 5.66 6.28 -25.60
N GLN A 290 4.73 6.59 -26.51
CA GLN A 290 5.01 7.40 -27.68
C GLN A 290 5.28 8.88 -27.35
N SER A 291 5.02 9.32 -26.11
CA SER A 291 5.34 10.68 -25.65
C SER A 291 6.77 10.81 -25.13
N ALA A 292 7.45 9.69 -24.84
CA ALA A 292 8.85 9.66 -24.42
C ALA A 292 9.78 9.49 -25.65
N PRO A 293 10.89 10.23 -25.72
CA PRO A 293 11.79 10.16 -26.87
C PRO A 293 12.59 8.84 -26.89
N GLU A 294 13.03 8.45 -28.09
CA GLU A 294 14.06 7.43 -28.30
C GLU A 294 13.78 6.05 -27.66
N GLY A 295 12.52 5.66 -27.52
CA GLY A 295 12.14 4.37 -26.90
C GLY A 295 12.47 4.28 -25.40
N ARG A 296 12.62 5.41 -24.74
CA ARG A 296 12.94 5.49 -23.30
C ARG A 296 11.70 5.53 -22.40
N GLY A 297 10.53 5.21 -22.89
CA GLY A 297 9.30 5.23 -22.13
C GLY A 297 8.46 3.98 -22.28
N LEU A 298 7.87 3.56 -21.18
CA LEU A 298 6.85 2.50 -21.13
C LEU A 298 5.58 3.02 -20.47
N VAL A 299 4.43 2.57 -21.00
CA VAL A 299 3.15 2.67 -20.33
C VAL A 299 2.73 1.28 -19.90
N LEU A 300 2.30 1.15 -18.65
CA LEU A 300 1.86 -0.11 -18.07
C LEU A 300 0.70 0.11 -17.10
N PHE A 301 -0.06 -0.93 -16.83
CA PHE A 301 -1.14 -0.92 -15.86
C PHE A 301 -0.85 -1.95 -14.77
N VAL A 302 -0.87 -1.51 -13.52
CA VAL A 302 -0.55 -2.34 -12.36
C VAL A 302 -1.78 -2.48 -11.49
N VAL A 303 -1.98 -3.66 -10.91
CA VAL A 303 -3.03 -3.93 -9.93
C VAL A 303 -2.44 -4.70 -8.76
N GLY A 304 -2.78 -4.28 -7.53
CA GLY A 304 -2.38 -4.99 -6.32
C GLY A 304 -3.48 -4.95 -5.26
N ASP A 305 -3.59 -5.99 -4.45
CA ASP A 305 -4.47 -5.98 -3.28
C ASP A 305 -3.95 -5.00 -2.23
N ASN A 306 -4.70 -3.92 -2.02
CA ASN A 306 -4.32 -2.84 -1.10
C ASN A 306 -4.38 -3.23 0.38
N LEU A 307 -5.05 -4.33 0.74
CA LEU A 307 -5.12 -4.87 2.10
C LEU A 307 -4.07 -5.95 2.35
N ARG A 308 -3.70 -6.72 1.30
CA ARG A 308 -2.63 -7.74 1.35
C ARG A 308 -1.28 -7.11 1.03
N LYS A 309 -0.83 -7.13 -0.22
CA LYS A 309 0.48 -6.56 -0.58
C LYS A 309 0.58 -5.08 -0.20
N GLY A 310 -0.48 -4.33 -0.39
CA GLY A 310 -0.55 -2.91 -0.05
C GLY A 310 -0.57 -2.58 1.46
N ALA A 311 -0.57 -3.57 2.36
CA ALA A 311 -0.57 -3.34 3.81
C ALA A 311 -0.02 -4.54 4.60
N ALA A 312 -0.89 -5.51 4.89
CA ALA A 312 -0.60 -6.56 5.86
C ALA A 312 0.47 -7.55 5.39
N LEU A 313 0.48 -7.91 4.10
CA LEU A 313 1.42 -8.88 3.55
C LEU A 313 2.85 -8.32 3.55
N ASN A 314 3.05 -7.10 3.06
CA ASN A 314 4.40 -6.52 3.05
C ASN A 314 4.97 -6.38 4.47
N ALA A 315 4.14 -6.03 5.46
CA ALA A 315 4.58 -5.98 6.86
C ALA A 315 5.00 -7.37 7.39
N VAL A 316 4.29 -8.44 7.00
CA VAL A 316 4.67 -9.82 7.35
C VAL A 316 5.94 -10.24 6.59
N GLN A 317 6.06 -9.90 5.32
CA GLN A 317 7.27 -10.17 4.53
C GLN A 317 8.51 -9.44 5.08
N ILE A 318 8.36 -8.19 5.55
CA ILE A 318 9.44 -7.49 6.26
C ILE A 318 9.81 -8.24 7.54
N ALA A 319 8.81 -8.73 8.28
CA ALA A 319 9.04 -9.54 9.47
C ALA A 319 9.81 -10.85 9.15
N GLU A 320 9.49 -11.50 8.02
CA GLU A 320 10.24 -12.67 7.53
C GLU A 320 11.71 -12.33 7.21
N VAL A 321 11.96 -11.18 6.56
CA VAL A 321 13.33 -10.72 6.30
C VAL A 321 14.10 -10.51 7.61
N VAL A 322 13.47 -9.90 8.61
CA VAL A 322 14.07 -9.66 9.93
C VAL A 322 14.31 -10.96 10.69
N ALA A 323 13.38 -11.91 10.65
CA ALA A 323 13.50 -13.20 11.35
C ALA A 323 14.57 -14.13 10.76
N ASN A 324 14.89 -13.97 9.46
CA ASN A 324 15.87 -14.81 8.76
C ASN A 324 17.28 -14.18 8.68
N ARG A 325 17.55 -13.11 9.43
CA ARG A 325 18.85 -12.41 9.46
C ARG A 325 19.91 -13.14 10.29
#